data_a1615ac89206d0754f404626549bb6a8
#
_entry.id   a1615ac89206d0754f404626549bb6a8
#
_cell.length_a   1.000
_cell.length_b   1.000
_cell.length_c   1.000
_cell.angle_alpha   90.00
_cell.angle_beta   90.00
_cell.angle_gamma   90.00
#
_symmetry.space_group_name_H-M   'P 1'
#
loop_
_entity.id
_entity.type
_entity.pdbx_description
1 polymer ?
#
loop_
_entity_poly.entity_id
_entity_poly.type
_entity_poly.pdbx_seq_one_letter_code
_entity_poly.pdbx_strand_id
1 'polypeptide(L)'
;SSKKGADSVETSLRKAAVYRKAGDFDAAEKELKNCMNFENISAEFHYQSGRLQEMQGLYEEAAGNYEKALEISEDHQKARFHLAFRCDLSGDEEAAIENYRKIVSQSPVFVNALINLAVLYEDSGRLEQAAQCITKILEHHPNHKRAAMFLKDIDHSRTMFHDEEQEKKLDHKNKMLETPISDFELSVRSRNCLKKMNIRTIGDLLRITEPELLSYKNFGETSLQEIKQKKKNKNL
;
A
#
# COMPACT_ATOMS: atom_id res chain seq x y z
N SER A 1 31.50 -7.02 40.81
CA SER A 1 31.25 -8.31 40.12
C SER A 1 30.22 -8.18 39.01
N SER A 2 29.21 -7.31 39.09
CA SER A 2 28.14 -7.12 38.12
C SER A 2 28.62 -6.65 36.74
N LYS A 3 29.56 -5.71 36.61
CA LYS A 3 30.12 -5.23 35.33
C LYS A 3 30.86 -6.32 34.58
N LYS A 4 31.66 -7.16 35.23
CA LYS A 4 32.39 -8.28 34.56
C LYS A 4 31.44 -9.34 34.02
N GLY A 5 30.30 -9.57 34.65
CA GLY A 5 29.28 -10.49 34.15
C GLY A 5 28.58 -9.96 32.89
N ALA A 6 28.22 -8.70 32.87
CA ALA A 6 27.58 -8.05 31.70
C ALA A 6 28.52 -8.02 30.47
N ASP A 7 29.82 -7.67 30.68
CA ASP A 7 30.83 -7.68 29.61
C ASP A 7 31.05 -9.09 29.02
N SER A 8 30.96 -10.13 29.88
CA SER A 8 31.05 -11.53 29.45
C SER A 8 29.86 -11.94 28.57
N VAL A 9 28.63 -11.57 28.95
CA VAL A 9 27.41 -11.88 28.16
C VAL A 9 27.44 -11.18 26.81
N GLU A 10 27.75 -9.89 26.77
CA GLU A 10 27.84 -9.15 25.53
C GLU A 10 28.90 -9.75 24.57
N THR A 11 30.02 -10.21 25.12
CA THR A 11 31.06 -10.87 24.36
C THR A 11 30.57 -12.20 23.76
N SER A 12 29.85 -13.03 24.53
CA SER A 12 29.30 -14.29 24.04
C SER A 12 28.20 -14.06 23.00
N LEU A 13 27.34 -13.09 23.17
CA LEU A 13 26.32 -12.73 22.16
C LEU A 13 26.94 -12.22 20.85
N ARG A 14 28.02 -11.44 20.93
CA ARG A 14 28.79 -11.02 19.76
C ARG A 14 29.46 -12.21 19.05
N LYS A 15 30.04 -13.14 19.80
CA LYS A 15 30.62 -14.39 19.24
C LYS A 15 29.54 -15.23 18.58
N ALA A 16 28.39 -15.41 19.20
CA ALA A 16 27.27 -16.13 18.62
C ALA A 16 26.86 -15.51 17.25
N ALA A 17 26.80 -14.18 17.18
CA ALA A 17 26.52 -13.48 15.92
C ALA A 17 27.60 -13.72 14.84
N VAL A 18 28.88 -13.81 15.22
CA VAL A 18 29.98 -14.09 14.29
C VAL A 18 29.91 -15.53 13.79
N TYR A 19 29.76 -16.51 14.70
CA TYR A 19 29.64 -17.92 14.34
C TYR A 19 28.43 -18.17 13.44
N ARG A 20 27.28 -17.58 13.77
CA ARG A 20 26.08 -17.65 12.93
C ARG A 20 26.35 -17.11 11.51
N LYS A 21 27.04 -15.97 11.36
CA LYS A 21 27.41 -15.41 10.05
C LYS A 21 28.40 -16.29 9.29
N ALA A 22 29.25 -17.00 10.00
CA ALA A 22 30.19 -17.97 9.42
C ALA A 22 29.53 -19.30 9.04
N GLY A 23 28.24 -19.52 9.41
CA GLY A 23 27.54 -20.77 9.17
C GLY A 23 27.80 -21.86 10.21
N ASP A 24 28.56 -21.56 11.26
CA ASP A 24 28.83 -22.48 12.38
C ASP A 24 27.72 -22.35 13.42
N PHE A 25 26.60 -23.03 13.15
CA PHE A 25 25.40 -22.94 13.99
C PHE A 25 25.59 -23.63 15.34
N ASP A 26 26.39 -24.70 15.41
CA ASP A 26 26.69 -25.39 16.67
C ASP A 26 27.49 -24.52 17.63
N ALA A 27 28.51 -23.82 17.13
CA ALA A 27 29.31 -22.89 17.93
C ALA A 27 28.44 -21.67 18.36
N ALA A 28 27.57 -21.18 17.47
CA ALA A 28 26.67 -20.09 17.80
C ALA A 28 25.67 -20.49 18.92
N GLU A 29 25.09 -21.69 18.83
CA GLU A 29 24.17 -22.22 19.84
C GLU A 29 24.85 -22.42 21.20
N LYS A 30 26.09 -22.91 21.20
CA LYS A 30 26.89 -23.07 22.42
C LYS A 30 27.14 -21.72 23.12
N GLU A 31 27.47 -20.68 22.38
CA GLU A 31 27.65 -19.33 22.95
C GLU A 31 26.33 -18.77 23.50
N LEU A 32 25.19 -19.01 22.84
CA LEU A 32 23.87 -18.62 23.34
C LEU A 32 23.50 -19.38 24.62
N LYS A 33 23.76 -20.68 24.68
CA LYS A 33 23.57 -21.49 25.92
C LYS A 33 24.34 -20.95 27.13
N ASN A 34 25.54 -20.41 26.90
CA ASN A 34 26.34 -19.76 27.96
C ASN A 34 25.65 -18.48 28.49
N CYS A 35 24.72 -17.90 27.74
CA CYS A 35 23.97 -16.68 28.10
C CYS A 35 22.55 -16.96 28.62
N MET A 36 22.12 -18.22 28.78
CA MET A 36 20.75 -18.61 29.10
C MET A 36 20.24 -18.02 30.42
N ASN A 37 21.13 -17.81 31.38
CA ASN A 37 20.78 -17.17 32.66
C ASN A 37 20.30 -15.70 32.51
N PHE A 38 20.46 -15.12 31.33
CA PHE A 38 20.09 -13.72 31.02
C PHE A 38 18.89 -13.62 30.08
N GLU A 39 18.23 -14.75 29.76
CA GLU A 39 17.09 -14.76 28.83
C GLU A 39 15.95 -13.81 29.23
N ASN A 40 15.66 -13.70 30.54
CA ASN A 40 14.54 -12.87 31.01
C ASN A 40 14.83 -11.37 31.02
N ILE A 41 16.07 -10.96 30.77
CA ILE A 41 16.49 -9.54 30.89
C ILE A 41 17.24 -9.02 29.67
N SER A 42 17.56 -9.89 28.72
CA SER A 42 18.39 -9.50 27.56
C SER A 42 17.61 -9.63 26.25
N ALA A 43 17.13 -8.51 25.74
CA ALA A 43 16.51 -8.44 24.40
C ALA A 43 17.48 -8.91 23.31
N GLU A 44 18.77 -8.60 23.43
CA GLU A 44 19.79 -9.01 22.46
C GLU A 44 19.97 -10.54 22.45
N PHE A 45 19.82 -11.24 23.59
CA PHE A 45 19.83 -12.70 23.65
C PHE A 45 18.73 -13.29 22.76
N HIS A 46 17.50 -12.84 22.93
CA HIS A 46 16.36 -13.30 22.13
C HIS A 46 16.53 -12.93 20.67
N TYR A 47 17.00 -11.72 20.38
CA TYR A 47 17.28 -11.32 19.00
C TYR A 47 18.30 -12.25 18.33
N GLN A 48 19.43 -12.57 18.99
CA GLN A 48 20.44 -13.45 18.42
C GLN A 48 19.94 -14.90 18.29
N SER A 49 19.12 -15.39 19.24
CA SER A 49 18.46 -16.69 19.17
C SER A 49 17.49 -16.76 17.99
N GLY A 50 16.64 -15.79 17.82
CA GLY A 50 15.73 -15.69 16.68
C GLY A 50 16.49 -15.64 15.35
N ARG A 51 17.59 -14.89 15.28
CA ARG A 51 18.44 -14.83 14.08
C ARG A 51 19.10 -16.16 13.75
N LEU A 52 19.48 -16.95 14.75
CA LEU A 52 20.03 -18.28 14.53
C LEU A 52 18.96 -19.24 14.00
N GLN A 53 17.79 -19.25 14.63
CA GLN A 53 16.65 -20.07 14.23
C GLN A 53 16.15 -19.71 12.83
N GLU A 54 16.09 -18.44 12.48
CA GLU A 54 15.76 -17.99 11.12
C GLU A 54 16.71 -18.59 10.06
N MET A 55 18.01 -18.64 10.32
CA MET A 55 18.98 -19.25 9.42
C MET A 55 18.90 -20.78 9.38
N GLN A 56 18.36 -21.41 10.43
CA GLN A 56 18.08 -22.84 10.47
C GLN A 56 16.73 -23.23 9.84
N GLY A 57 15.94 -22.23 9.40
CA GLY A 57 14.61 -22.45 8.83
C GLY A 57 13.49 -22.60 9.84
N LEU A 58 13.78 -22.38 11.14
CA LEU A 58 12.82 -22.43 12.25
C LEU A 58 12.14 -21.05 12.39
N TYR A 59 11.23 -20.77 11.49
CA TYR A 59 10.70 -19.42 11.31
C TYR A 59 9.70 -18.98 12.38
N GLU A 60 8.90 -19.89 12.90
CA GLU A 60 7.93 -19.58 13.95
C GLU A 60 8.63 -19.35 15.29
N GLU A 61 9.61 -20.17 15.60
CA GLU A 61 10.44 -20.00 16.80
C GLU A 61 11.25 -18.71 16.75
N ALA A 62 11.73 -18.36 15.55
CA ALA A 62 12.44 -17.10 15.33
C ALA A 62 11.52 -15.89 15.61
N ALA A 63 10.28 -15.92 15.08
CA ALA A 63 9.28 -14.87 15.34
C ALA A 63 8.98 -14.73 16.84
N GLY A 64 8.73 -15.83 17.54
CA GLY A 64 8.50 -15.82 18.99
C GLY A 64 9.69 -15.27 19.79
N ASN A 65 10.93 -15.50 19.32
CA ASN A 65 12.09 -14.88 19.96
C ASN A 65 12.22 -13.37 19.65
N TYR A 66 11.82 -12.92 18.47
CA TYR A 66 11.78 -11.47 18.18
C TYR A 66 10.71 -10.76 19.02
N GLU A 67 9.55 -11.39 19.24
CA GLU A 67 8.50 -10.88 20.13
C GLU A 67 9.01 -10.75 21.57
N LYS A 68 9.65 -11.79 22.13
CA LYS A 68 10.26 -11.74 23.46
C LYS A 68 11.33 -10.66 23.57
N ALA A 69 12.13 -10.44 22.51
CA ALA A 69 13.09 -9.34 22.50
C ALA A 69 12.39 -7.98 22.61
N LEU A 70 11.22 -7.82 21.97
CA LEU A 70 10.43 -6.59 22.01
C LEU A 70 9.65 -6.42 23.31
N GLU A 71 9.25 -7.50 23.98
CA GLU A 71 8.67 -7.45 25.32
C GLU A 71 9.68 -6.91 26.35
N ILE A 72 10.96 -7.28 26.22
CA ILE A 72 12.04 -6.81 27.10
C ILE A 72 12.47 -5.39 26.73
N SER A 73 12.55 -5.08 25.44
CA SER A 73 12.97 -3.77 24.93
C SER A 73 12.15 -3.40 23.70
N GLU A 74 11.13 -2.59 23.89
CA GLU A 74 10.26 -2.15 22.80
C GLU A 74 11.03 -1.41 21.70
N ASP A 75 12.12 -0.71 22.04
CA ASP A 75 12.95 0.04 21.09
C ASP A 75 13.98 -0.81 20.34
N HIS A 76 13.92 -2.13 20.44
CA HIS A 76 14.88 -3.01 19.78
C HIS A 76 14.62 -3.08 18.26
N GLN A 77 15.08 -2.07 17.52
CA GLN A 77 14.82 -1.88 16.09
C GLN A 77 15.15 -3.10 15.23
N LYS A 78 16.25 -3.81 15.53
CA LYS A 78 16.66 -4.99 14.75
C LYS A 78 15.69 -6.15 14.93
N ALA A 79 15.23 -6.43 16.15
CA ALA A 79 14.23 -7.46 16.41
C ALA A 79 12.91 -7.11 15.72
N ARG A 80 12.45 -5.88 15.85
CA ARG A 80 11.24 -5.38 15.17
C ARG A 80 11.35 -5.48 13.65
N PHE A 81 12.52 -5.18 13.06
CA PHE A 81 12.73 -5.32 11.63
C PHE A 81 12.59 -6.78 11.17
N HIS A 82 13.21 -7.73 11.89
CA HIS A 82 13.11 -9.13 11.52
C HIS A 82 11.71 -9.70 11.77
N LEU A 83 11.02 -9.26 12.81
CA LEU A 83 9.62 -9.61 13.03
C LEU A 83 8.75 -9.10 11.87
N ALA A 84 8.88 -7.82 11.50
CA ALA A 84 8.17 -7.25 10.36
C ALA A 84 8.43 -8.04 9.07
N PHE A 85 9.69 -8.40 8.80
CA PHE A 85 10.09 -9.18 7.64
C PHE A 85 9.49 -10.61 7.67
N ARG A 86 9.34 -11.20 8.84
CA ARG A 86 8.67 -12.51 8.99
C ARG A 86 7.16 -12.41 8.72
N CYS A 87 6.49 -11.38 9.27
CA CYS A 87 5.08 -11.11 8.99
C CYS A 87 4.84 -10.92 7.48
N ASP A 88 5.69 -10.15 6.82
CA ASP A 88 5.65 -9.93 5.36
C ASP A 88 5.72 -11.26 4.60
N LEU A 89 6.73 -12.09 4.89
CA LEU A 89 6.90 -13.40 4.23
C LEU A 89 5.80 -14.42 4.57
N SER A 90 5.09 -14.28 5.69
CA SER A 90 3.95 -15.13 6.05
C SER A 90 2.63 -14.64 5.47
N GLY A 91 2.61 -13.46 4.80
CA GLY A 91 1.42 -12.86 4.22
C GLY A 91 0.61 -12.02 5.20
N ASP A 92 1.11 -11.77 6.41
CA ASP A 92 0.51 -10.83 7.36
C ASP A 92 1.01 -9.40 7.09
N GLU A 93 0.49 -8.84 6.00
CA GLU A 93 0.91 -7.51 5.53
C GLU A 93 0.59 -6.40 6.54
N GLU A 94 -0.53 -6.51 7.26
CA GLU A 94 -0.94 -5.49 8.23
C GLU A 94 0.03 -5.44 9.41
N ALA A 95 0.39 -6.59 9.98
CA ALA A 95 1.38 -6.67 11.04
C ALA A 95 2.77 -6.23 10.56
N ALA A 96 3.16 -6.56 9.32
CA ALA A 96 4.41 -6.12 8.72
C ALA A 96 4.47 -4.59 8.59
N ILE A 97 3.42 -3.97 8.03
CA ILE A 97 3.31 -2.51 7.88
C ILE A 97 3.37 -1.83 9.25
N GLU A 98 2.63 -2.31 10.25
CA GLU A 98 2.63 -1.73 11.60
C GLU A 98 4.04 -1.73 12.21
N ASN A 99 4.75 -2.86 12.14
CA ASN A 99 6.10 -2.98 12.68
C ASN A 99 7.10 -2.10 11.92
N TYR A 100 7.06 -2.07 10.58
CA TYR A 100 7.92 -1.17 9.80
C TYR A 100 7.63 0.31 10.10
N ARG A 101 6.35 0.70 10.27
CA ARG A 101 5.99 2.08 10.65
C ARG A 101 6.58 2.48 12.01
N LYS A 102 6.57 1.59 12.99
CA LYS A 102 7.20 1.84 14.29
C LYS A 102 8.71 2.09 14.15
N ILE A 103 9.39 1.36 13.24
CA ILE A 103 10.83 1.57 12.98
C ILE A 103 11.07 2.93 12.31
N VAL A 104 10.33 3.24 11.25
CA VAL A 104 10.59 4.45 10.44
C VAL A 104 10.15 5.75 11.09
N SER A 105 9.38 5.68 12.20
CA SER A 105 9.06 6.83 13.03
C SER A 105 10.24 7.28 13.89
N GLN A 106 11.26 6.43 14.04
CA GLN A 106 12.44 6.69 14.88
C GLN A 106 13.59 7.29 14.07
N SER A 107 14.51 7.98 14.74
CA SER A 107 15.78 8.46 14.17
C SER A 107 16.93 7.61 14.75
N PRO A 108 17.90 7.17 13.94
CA PRO A 108 18.19 7.46 12.53
C PRO A 108 17.26 6.75 11.52
N VAL A 109 17.28 7.19 10.27
CA VAL A 109 16.48 6.59 9.19
C VAL A 109 16.94 5.17 8.89
N PHE A 110 16.04 4.20 9.03
CA PHE A 110 16.31 2.80 8.74
C PHE A 110 15.94 2.50 7.28
N VAL A 111 16.93 2.64 6.38
CA VAL A 111 16.73 2.56 4.92
C VAL A 111 16.02 1.27 4.48
N ASN A 112 16.44 0.10 4.99
CA ASN A 112 15.83 -1.17 4.61
C ASN A 112 14.35 -1.27 5.04
N ALA A 113 14.00 -0.75 6.23
CA ALA A 113 12.61 -0.73 6.67
C ALA A 113 11.75 0.20 5.81
N LEU A 114 12.29 1.37 5.42
CA LEU A 114 11.60 2.29 4.51
C LEU A 114 11.39 1.67 3.12
N ILE A 115 12.37 0.94 2.58
CA ILE A 115 12.22 0.26 1.29
C ILE A 115 11.17 -0.84 1.38
N ASN A 116 11.21 -1.70 2.40
CA ASN A 116 10.24 -2.78 2.55
C ASN A 116 8.82 -2.23 2.77
N LEU A 117 8.70 -1.18 3.58
CA LEU A 117 7.41 -0.50 3.78
C LEU A 117 6.88 0.12 2.48
N ALA A 118 7.77 0.69 1.65
CA ALA A 118 7.38 1.24 0.35
C ALA A 118 6.89 0.15 -0.60
N VAL A 119 7.53 -1.03 -0.61
CA VAL A 119 7.07 -2.19 -1.40
C VAL A 119 5.67 -2.62 -0.98
N LEU A 120 5.43 -2.81 0.34
CA LEU A 120 4.11 -3.18 0.85
C LEU A 120 3.03 -2.14 0.52
N TYR A 121 3.37 -0.85 0.55
CA TYR A 121 2.44 0.20 0.13
C TYR A 121 2.18 0.18 -1.37
N GLU A 122 3.18 -0.10 -2.21
CA GLU A 122 3.01 -0.24 -3.66
C GLU A 122 2.11 -1.43 -3.98
N ASP A 123 2.38 -2.60 -3.40
CA ASP A 123 1.59 -3.83 -3.59
C ASP A 123 0.12 -3.64 -3.18
N SER A 124 -0.12 -2.85 -2.13
CA SER A 124 -1.49 -2.49 -1.70
C SER A 124 -2.09 -1.29 -2.44
N GLY A 125 -1.46 -0.79 -3.51
CA GLY A 125 -1.93 0.35 -4.31
C GLY A 125 -1.81 1.71 -3.64
N ARG A 126 -1.12 1.81 -2.50
CA ARG A 126 -0.92 3.05 -1.72
C ARG A 126 0.29 3.83 -2.22
N LEU A 127 0.30 4.19 -3.49
CA LEU A 127 1.46 4.76 -4.19
C LEU A 127 2.00 6.05 -3.55
N GLU A 128 1.12 6.90 -2.99
CA GLU A 128 1.53 8.12 -2.31
C GLU A 128 2.37 7.83 -1.05
N GLN A 129 1.96 6.82 -0.28
CA GLN A 129 2.67 6.41 0.94
C GLN A 129 4.01 5.74 0.60
N ALA A 130 4.03 4.94 -0.48
CA ALA A 130 5.26 4.38 -1.01
C ALA A 130 6.25 5.47 -1.41
N ALA A 131 5.81 6.47 -2.18
CA ALA A 131 6.64 7.61 -2.60
C ALA A 131 7.20 8.39 -1.39
N GLN A 132 6.39 8.62 -0.35
CA GLN A 132 6.84 9.31 0.87
C GLN A 132 7.96 8.54 1.58
N CYS A 133 7.87 7.21 1.68
CA CYS A 133 8.94 6.38 2.25
C CYS A 133 10.25 6.53 1.48
N ILE A 134 10.18 6.48 0.15
CA ILE A 134 11.37 6.59 -0.70
C ILE A 134 11.95 8.01 -0.71
N THR A 135 11.09 9.03 -0.73
CA THR A 135 11.53 10.43 -0.62
C THR A 135 12.31 10.67 0.68
N LYS A 136 11.83 10.13 1.81
CA LYS A 136 12.53 10.22 3.09
C LYS A 136 13.94 9.60 3.05
N ILE A 137 14.13 8.52 2.27
CA ILE A 137 15.48 7.97 2.06
C ILE A 137 16.35 8.95 1.27
N LEU A 138 15.81 9.53 0.20
CA LEU A 138 16.57 10.43 -0.68
C LEU A 138 16.91 11.77 -0.01
N GLU A 139 16.09 12.25 0.91
CA GLU A 139 16.39 13.43 1.74
C GLU A 139 17.65 13.23 2.59
N HIS A 140 17.86 12.03 3.13
CA HIS A 140 19.01 11.71 3.97
C HIS A 140 20.19 11.11 3.19
N HIS A 141 19.88 10.44 2.08
CA HIS A 141 20.84 9.74 1.20
C HIS A 141 20.58 10.06 -0.26
N PRO A 142 20.90 11.29 -0.75
CA PRO A 142 20.54 11.74 -2.11
C PRO A 142 21.08 10.83 -3.23
N ASN A 143 22.21 10.17 -3.00
CA ASN A 143 22.85 9.29 -3.96
C ASN A 143 22.42 7.83 -3.87
N HIS A 144 21.33 7.50 -3.18
CA HIS A 144 20.85 6.12 -3.02
C HIS A 144 20.18 5.63 -4.31
N LYS A 145 20.96 4.98 -5.20
CA LYS A 145 20.53 4.59 -6.55
C LYS A 145 19.23 3.77 -6.56
N ARG A 146 19.13 2.75 -5.68
CA ARG A 146 17.92 1.90 -5.61
C ARG A 146 16.67 2.70 -5.25
N ALA A 147 16.77 3.63 -4.30
CA ALA A 147 15.65 4.49 -3.93
C ALA A 147 15.25 5.43 -5.08
N ALA A 148 16.23 6.02 -5.77
CA ALA A 148 15.95 6.88 -6.92
C ALA A 148 15.29 6.14 -8.09
N MET A 149 15.66 4.88 -8.34
CA MET A 149 14.99 4.04 -9.33
C MET A 149 13.56 3.71 -8.90
N PHE A 150 13.40 3.28 -7.65
CA PHE A 150 12.08 2.90 -7.13
C PHE A 150 11.09 4.08 -7.14
N LEU A 151 11.54 5.31 -6.83
CA LEU A 151 10.69 6.49 -6.94
C LEU A 151 10.18 6.72 -8.37
N LYS A 152 11.03 6.50 -9.38
CA LYS A 152 10.62 6.59 -10.79
C LYS A 152 9.59 5.53 -11.16
N ASP A 153 9.76 4.31 -10.65
CA ASP A 153 8.82 3.21 -10.91
C ASP A 153 7.44 3.54 -10.30
N ILE A 154 7.41 4.05 -9.07
CA ILE A 154 6.18 4.53 -8.41
C ILE A 154 5.53 5.67 -9.23
N ASP A 155 6.30 6.65 -9.71
CA ASP A 155 5.76 7.75 -10.51
C ASP A 155 5.18 7.27 -11.85
N HIS A 156 5.80 6.28 -12.50
CA HIS A 156 5.24 5.65 -13.69
C HIS A 156 3.93 4.90 -13.39
N SER A 157 3.88 4.14 -12.29
CA SER A 157 2.66 3.45 -11.85
C SER A 157 1.52 4.45 -11.57
N ARG A 158 1.81 5.57 -10.91
CA ARG A 158 0.82 6.64 -10.66
C ARG A 158 0.24 7.22 -11.94
N THR A 159 1.10 7.50 -12.94
CA THR A 159 0.66 8.03 -14.24
C THR A 159 -0.23 7.04 -14.96
N MET A 160 0.14 5.78 -15.00
CA MET A 160 -0.63 4.71 -15.64
C MET A 160 -2.01 4.54 -15.00
N PHE A 161 -2.12 4.51 -13.65
CA PHE A 161 -3.41 4.43 -12.96
C PHE A 161 -4.30 5.65 -13.24
N HIS A 162 -3.71 6.85 -13.30
CA HIS A 162 -4.45 8.08 -13.60
C HIS A 162 -5.03 8.05 -15.02
N ASP A 163 -4.25 7.58 -15.99
CA ASP A 163 -4.68 7.48 -17.39
C ASP A 163 -5.79 6.44 -17.56
N GLU A 164 -5.67 5.27 -16.91
CA GLU A 164 -6.73 4.24 -16.93
C GLU A 164 -8.04 4.73 -16.28
N GLU A 165 -7.95 5.49 -15.20
CA GLU A 165 -9.14 6.03 -14.54
C GLU A 165 -9.83 7.08 -15.40
N GLN A 166 -9.05 7.93 -16.10
CA GLN A 166 -9.58 8.88 -17.07
C GLN A 166 -10.24 8.18 -18.27
N GLU A 167 -9.59 7.16 -18.81
CA GLU A 167 -10.12 6.35 -19.90
C GLU A 167 -11.44 5.67 -19.51
N LYS A 168 -11.50 5.05 -18.33
CA LYS A 168 -12.74 4.45 -17.79
C LYS A 168 -13.86 5.48 -17.60
N LYS A 169 -13.55 6.69 -17.13
CA LYS A 169 -14.51 7.80 -17.00
C LYS A 169 -15.00 8.27 -18.38
N LEU A 170 -14.11 8.37 -19.36
CA LEU A 170 -14.45 8.74 -20.73
C LEU A 170 -15.33 7.68 -21.39
N ASP A 171 -14.97 6.43 -21.25
CA ASP A 171 -15.75 5.28 -21.76
C ASP A 171 -17.14 5.21 -21.13
N HIS A 172 -17.24 5.41 -19.83
CA HIS A 172 -18.54 5.45 -19.16
C HIS A 172 -19.39 6.61 -19.67
N LYS A 173 -18.80 7.78 -19.85
CA LYS A 173 -19.47 8.96 -20.42
C LYS A 173 -19.93 8.71 -21.86
N ASN A 174 -19.07 8.11 -22.68
CA ASN A 174 -19.41 7.78 -24.06
C ASN A 174 -20.56 6.76 -24.14
N LYS A 175 -20.51 5.69 -23.35
CA LYS A 175 -21.62 4.71 -23.26
C LYS A 175 -22.93 5.35 -22.84
N MET A 176 -22.88 6.32 -21.92
CA MET A 176 -24.04 7.06 -21.46
C MET A 176 -24.62 7.96 -22.58
N LEU A 177 -23.76 8.59 -23.37
CA LEU A 177 -24.16 9.41 -24.52
C LEU A 177 -24.73 8.58 -25.68
N GLU A 178 -24.27 7.35 -25.86
CA GLU A 178 -24.77 6.40 -26.87
C GLU A 178 -26.08 5.73 -26.46
N THR A 179 -26.53 5.87 -25.21
CA THR A 179 -27.79 5.28 -24.76
C THR A 179 -28.96 5.75 -25.62
N PRO A 180 -29.78 4.81 -26.18
CA PRO A 180 -30.90 5.16 -27.03
C PRO A 180 -31.96 5.96 -26.28
N ILE A 181 -32.58 6.93 -26.94
CA ILE A 181 -33.71 7.71 -26.39
C ILE A 181 -34.91 6.82 -26.03
N SER A 182 -35.02 5.63 -26.62
CA SER A 182 -36.06 4.65 -26.27
C SER A 182 -35.97 4.20 -24.79
N ASP A 183 -34.77 4.16 -24.26
CA ASP A 183 -34.46 3.71 -22.89
C ASP A 183 -34.58 4.87 -21.86
N PHE A 184 -34.84 6.06 -22.39
CA PHE A 184 -35.09 7.23 -21.60
C PHE A 184 -36.59 7.35 -21.38
N GLU A 185 -37.10 6.85 -20.26
CA GLU A 185 -38.50 6.77 -19.86
C GLU A 185 -39.35 8.04 -20.16
N LEU A 186 -39.52 8.37 -21.42
CA LEU A 186 -40.29 9.50 -21.93
C LEU A 186 -41.70 9.08 -22.35
N SER A 187 -42.66 10.00 -22.30
CA SER A 187 -43.97 9.81 -22.86
C SER A 187 -43.89 9.47 -24.35
N VAL A 188 -44.90 8.76 -24.84
CA VAL A 188 -44.99 8.37 -26.29
C VAL A 188 -44.91 9.60 -27.19
N ARG A 189 -45.52 10.70 -26.74
CA ARG A 189 -45.54 11.98 -27.47
C ARG A 189 -44.12 12.56 -27.59
N SER A 190 -43.40 12.70 -26.46
CA SER A 190 -42.04 13.25 -26.44
C SER A 190 -41.11 12.39 -27.26
N ARG A 191 -41.17 11.06 -27.12
CA ARG A 191 -40.38 10.10 -27.89
C ARG A 191 -40.60 10.18 -29.39
N ASN A 192 -41.87 10.30 -29.83
CA ASN A 192 -42.21 10.41 -31.26
C ASN A 192 -41.73 11.76 -31.84
N CYS A 193 -41.80 12.84 -31.09
CA CYS A 193 -41.25 14.11 -31.52
C CYS A 193 -39.73 14.05 -31.69
N LEU A 194 -39.01 13.53 -30.72
CA LEU A 194 -37.55 13.38 -30.77
C LEU A 194 -37.12 12.48 -31.96
N LYS A 195 -37.84 11.38 -32.20
CA LYS A 195 -37.60 10.54 -33.40
C LYS A 195 -37.76 11.31 -34.71
N LYS A 196 -38.79 12.16 -34.82
CA LYS A 196 -39.00 12.99 -36.02
C LYS A 196 -37.92 14.05 -36.20
N MET A 197 -37.28 14.48 -35.12
CA MET A 197 -36.14 15.37 -35.10
C MET A 197 -34.81 14.63 -35.38
N ASN A 198 -34.85 13.34 -35.63
CA ASN A 198 -33.70 12.47 -35.78
C ASN A 198 -32.78 12.40 -34.57
N ILE A 199 -33.32 12.68 -33.37
CA ILE A 199 -32.62 12.54 -32.08
C ILE A 199 -32.80 11.10 -31.64
N ARG A 200 -31.74 10.30 -31.66
CA ARG A 200 -31.75 8.86 -31.40
C ARG A 200 -31.10 8.49 -30.09
N THR A 201 -30.14 9.26 -29.66
CA THR A 201 -29.32 9.00 -28.44
C THR A 201 -29.43 10.14 -27.45
N ILE A 202 -28.99 9.91 -26.22
CA ILE A 202 -28.85 10.95 -25.21
C ILE A 202 -27.84 12.01 -25.69
N GLY A 203 -26.75 11.58 -26.37
CA GLY A 203 -25.76 12.49 -26.93
C GLY A 203 -26.36 13.46 -27.96
N ASP A 204 -27.25 12.98 -28.81
CA ASP A 204 -27.98 13.86 -29.76
C ASP A 204 -28.85 14.89 -29.00
N LEU A 205 -29.55 14.44 -27.95
CA LEU A 205 -30.42 15.30 -27.14
C LEU A 205 -29.63 16.39 -26.37
N LEU A 206 -28.39 16.11 -26.00
CA LEU A 206 -27.56 17.09 -25.28
C LEU A 206 -26.95 18.15 -26.20
N ARG A 207 -26.90 17.89 -27.53
CA ARG A 207 -26.38 18.84 -28.52
C ARG A 207 -27.39 19.86 -29.00
N ILE A 208 -28.67 19.63 -28.72
CA ILE A 208 -29.78 20.49 -29.18
C ILE A 208 -30.15 21.44 -28.05
N THR A 209 -30.37 22.71 -28.42
CA THR A 209 -30.79 23.75 -27.47
C THR A 209 -32.31 23.72 -27.22
N GLU A 210 -32.76 24.25 -26.10
CA GLU A 210 -34.17 24.33 -25.74
C GLU A 210 -35.01 25.10 -26.78
N PRO A 211 -34.56 26.25 -27.30
CA PRO A 211 -35.29 26.95 -28.39
C PRO A 211 -35.45 26.12 -29.65
N GLU A 212 -34.44 25.33 -30.01
CA GLU A 212 -34.52 24.43 -31.19
C GLU A 212 -35.55 23.32 -30.98
N LEU A 213 -35.60 22.72 -29.75
CA LEU A 213 -36.63 21.73 -29.40
C LEU A 213 -38.03 22.32 -29.48
N LEU A 214 -38.22 23.54 -28.98
CA LEU A 214 -39.53 24.22 -28.98
C LEU A 214 -39.97 24.70 -30.38
N SER A 215 -39.04 24.91 -31.30
CA SER A 215 -39.37 25.28 -32.68
C SER A 215 -40.04 24.19 -33.48
N TYR A 216 -39.97 22.95 -32.99
CA TYR A 216 -40.54 21.80 -33.72
C TYR A 216 -42.03 21.65 -33.55
N LYS A 217 -42.74 21.44 -34.65
CA LYS A 217 -44.19 21.25 -34.66
C LYS A 217 -44.60 20.07 -33.76
N ASN A 218 -45.52 20.30 -32.82
CA ASN A 218 -46.00 19.33 -31.84
C ASN A 218 -45.09 19.00 -30.65
N PHE A 219 -43.94 19.70 -30.49
CA PHE A 219 -43.12 19.66 -29.31
C PHE A 219 -43.47 20.88 -28.44
N GLY A 220 -43.95 20.66 -27.23
CA GLY A 220 -44.41 21.75 -26.35
C GLY A 220 -43.63 21.79 -25.02
N GLU A 221 -43.94 22.82 -24.23
CA GLU A 221 -43.36 23.07 -22.93
C GLU A 221 -43.40 21.87 -21.98
N THR A 222 -44.52 21.13 -22.01
CA THR A 222 -44.74 19.92 -21.18
C THR A 222 -43.74 18.83 -21.50
N SER A 223 -43.42 18.62 -22.81
CA SER A 223 -42.40 17.67 -23.27
C SER A 223 -41.00 18.13 -22.92
N LEU A 224 -40.73 19.43 -22.91
CA LEU A 224 -39.48 20.01 -22.49
C LEU A 224 -39.22 19.80 -20.98
N GLN A 225 -40.24 20.07 -20.16
CA GLN A 225 -40.18 19.87 -18.72
C GLN A 225 -39.93 18.39 -18.35
N GLU A 226 -40.62 17.46 -19.05
CA GLU A 226 -40.42 16.03 -18.88
C GLU A 226 -38.96 15.65 -19.12
N ILE A 227 -38.37 16.14 -20.21
CA ILE A 227 -36.95 15.90 -20.55
C ILE A 227 -36.01 16.51 -19.50
N LYS A 228 -36.27 17.75 -19.06
CA LYS A 228 -35.47 18.42 -18.02
C LYS A 228 -35.50 17.64 -16.69
N GLN A 229 -36.65 17.15 -16.28
CA GLN A 229 -36.79 16.36 -15.08
C GLN A 229 -36.01 15.03 -15.17
N LYS A 230 -36.11 14.36 -16.31
CA LYS A 230 -35.40 13.10 -16.54
C LYS A 230 -33.87 13.30 -16.67
N LYS A 231 -33.42 14.41 -17.27
CA LYS A 231 -32.00 14.79 -17.28
C LYS A 231 -31.48 14.97 -15.85
N LYS A 232 -32.20 15.74 -15.03
CA LYS A 232 -31.84 15.98 -13.63
C LYS A 232 -31.76 14.68 -12.80
N ASN A 233 -32.70 13.76 -12.99
CA ASN A 233 -32.73 12.48 -12.27
C ASN A 233 -31.58 11.53 -12.66
N LYS A 234 -30.97 11.73 -13.83
CA LYS A 234 -29.83 10.94 -14.32
C LYS A 234 -28.49 11.70 -14.24
N ASN A 235 -28.45 12.87 -13.58
CA ASN A 235 -27.27 13.72 -13.48
C ASN A 235 -26.64 14.10 -14.84
N LEU A 236 -27.47 14.39 -15.86
CA LEU A 236 -27.09 14.75 -17.23
C LEU A 236 -27.16 16.25 -17.48
#